data_8fd762380c98871af5c5029cbfafc91a
#
_entry.id   8fd762380c98871af5c5029cbfafc91a
#
_cell.length_a   1.000
_cell.length_b   1.000
_cell.length_c   1.000
_cell.angle_alpha   90.00
_cell.angle_beta   90.00
_cell.angle_gamma   90.00
#
_symmetry.space_group_name_H-M   'P 1'
#
loop_
_entity.id
_entity.type
_entity.pdbx_description
1 polymer ?
#
loop_
_entity_poly.entity_id
_entity_poly.type
_entity_poly.pdbx_seq_one_letter_code
_entity_poly.pdbx_strand_id
1 'polypeptide(L)'
;MAKDGDILCMAISSHVENAGVHSGDATLITPPILNAETKAKIKLIASAIASALQVNGPFNLQLIAKDNELKVIECNLRVSRSFPFVSKTLDHDFIAVATQVSEYFKCQINLYFFSTICNDIKKIKVAMGLSPPAVDCIMGVGRIGVKVPQFSFSRLTGADVLLGVEMVSTGEVACFGENTYEAYLKALVSTGFRLPKKNILLSIGKYEILTILFFAFIRKIL
;
A
#
# COMPACT_ATOMS: atom_id res chain seq x y z
N MET A 1 -6.44 8.84 5.20
CA MET A 1 -6.93 9.19 6.54
C MET A 1 -7.72 10.47 6.43
N ALA A 2 -8.92 10.49 6.94
CA ALA A 2 -9.74 11.69 6.97
C ALA A 2 -10.36 11.91 8.36
N LYS A 3 -10.75 13.14 8.65
CA LYS A 3 -11.52 13.54 9.81
C LYS A 3 -12.57 14.55 9.37
N ASP A 4 -13.82 14.27 9.74
CA ASP A 4 -15.00 15.09 9.39
C ASP A 4 -15.09 15.39 7.87
N GLY A 5 -14.66 14.42 7.04
CA GLY A 5 -14.62 14.52 5.59
C GLY A 5 -13.37 15.19 4.99
N ASP A 6 -12.48 15.74 5.81
CA ASP A 6 -11.24 16.37 5.35
C ASP A 6 -10.06 15.38 5.36
N ILE A 7 -9.26 15.38 4.30
CA ILE A 7 -8.05 14.55 4.20
C ILE A 7 -6.96 15.11 5.10
N LEU A 8 -6.51 14.30 6.06
CA LEU A 8 -5.38 14.62 6.93
C LEU A 8 -4.05 14.21 6.30
N CYS A 9 -3.99 12.98 5.80
CA CYS A 9 -2.81 12.44 5.11
C CYS A 9 -3.22 11.34 4.16
N MET A 10 -2.43 11.14 3.10
CA MET A 10 -2.64 10.09 2.12
C MET A 10 -1.34 9.55 1.57
N ALA A 11 -1.35 8.30 1.16
CA ALA A 11 -0.27 7.65 0.43
C ALA A 11 -0.83 7.04 -0.85
N ILE A 12 -0.02 7.01 -1.90
CA ILE A 12 -0.38 6.42 -3.19
C ILE A 12 0.57 5.27 -3.47
N SER A 13 0.01 4.12 -3.86
CA SER A 13 0.76 2.96 -4.34
C SER A 13 0.25 2.55 -5.71
N SER A 14 1.13 2.01 -6.55
CA SER A 14 0.73 1.40 -7.82
C SER A 14 0.67 -0.11 -7.69
N HIS A 15 -0.29 -0.73 -8.38
CA HIS A 15 -0.35 -2.18 -8.59
C HIS A 15 0.53 -2.56 -9.78
N VAL A 16 1.21 -3.69 -9.68
CA VAL A 16 1.94 -4.31 -10.81
C VAL A 16 0.97 -5.11 -11.68
N GLU A 17 0.06 -5.83 -11.04
CA GLU A 17 -0.95 -6.64 -11.70
C GLU A 17 -2.03 -5.77 -12.33
N ASN A 18 -2.66 -6.30 -13.39
CA ASN A 18 -3.77 -5.64 -14.07
C ASN A 18 -5.00 -5.51 -13.17
N ALA A 19 -5.92 -4.61 -13.56
CA ALA A 19 -7.23 -4.49 -12.93
C ALA A 19 -7.98 -5.82 -12.94
N GLY A 20 -8.68 -6.13 -11.84
CA GLY A 20 -9.39 -7.40 -11.64
C GLY A 20 -8.72 -8.35 -10.65
N VAL A 21 -7.48 -8.06 -10.24
CA VAL A 21 -6.81 -8.76 -9.13
C VAL A 21 -7.10 -8.02 -7.83
N HIS A 22 -7.49 -8.76 -6.79
CA HIS A 22 -7.75 -8.18 -5.46
C HIS A 22 -6.51 -7.46 -4.91
N SER A 23 -6.68 -6.29 -4.31
CA SER A 23 -5.56 -5.45 -3.82
C SER A 23 -4.68 -6.14 -2.78
N GLY A 24 -5.23 -7.10 -2.01
CA GLY A 24 -4.46 -7.95 -1.09
C GLY A 24 -3.49 -8.89 -1.79
N ASP A 25 -3.86 -9.35 -3.00
CA ASP A 25 -3.09 -10.29 -3.81
C ASP A 25 -2.15 -9.59 -4.80
N ALA A 26 -2.31 -8.28 -4.98
CA ALA A 26 -1.49 -7.49 -5.88
C ALA A 26 -0.14 -7.13 -5.25
N THR A 27 0.87 -7.04 -6.12
CA THR A 27 2.16 -6.44 -5.78
C THR A 27 2.01 -4.92 -5.79
N LEU A 28 2.37 -4.27 -4.68
CA LEU A 28 2.31 -2.82 -4.54
C LEU A 28 3.71 -2.20 -4.60
N ILE A 29 3.82 -1.08 -5.30
CA ILE A 29 5.04 -0.26 -5.36
C ILE A 29 4.72 1.13 -4.81
N THR A 30 5.54 1.61 -3.87
CA THR A 30 5.41 2.93 -3.25
C THR A 30 6.79 3.60 -3.16
N PRO A 31 6.95 4.87 -3.57
CA PRO A 31 5.97 5.72 -4.25
C PRO A 31 5.70 5.26 -5.69
N PRO A 32 4.52 5.56 -6.24
CA PRO A 32 4.16 5.15 -7.59
C PRO A 32 4.84 6.03 -8.65
N ILE A 33 5.12 5.43 -9.81
CA ILE A 33 5.57 6.17 -10.99
C ILE A 33 4.32 6.71 -11.71
N LEU A 34 3.86 7.89 -11.30
CA LEU A 34 2.71 8.58 -11.86
C LEU A 34 3.07 10.03 -12.18
N ASN A 35 2.49 10.58 -13.23
CA ASN A 35 2.65 12.00 -13.55
C ASN A 35 1.92 12.91 -12.53
N ALA A 36 2.26 14.19 -12.54
CA ALA A 36 1.71 15.16 -11.59
C ALA A 36 0.21 15.36 -11.75
N GLU A 37 -0.31 15.33 -13.00
CA GLU A 37 -1.74 15.48 -13.29
C GLU A 37 -2.55 14.34 -12.68
N THR A 38 -2.12 13.07 -12.88
CA THR A 38 -2.77 11.91 -12.31
C THR A 38 -2.77 11.97 -10.78
N LYS A 39 -1.65 12.36 -10.15
CA LYS A 39 -1.57 12.52 -8.70
C LYS A 39 -2.53 13.58 -8.17
N ALA A 40 -2.64 14.71 -8.86
CA ALA A 40 -3.56 15.77 -8.49
C ALA A 40 -5.04 15.32 -8.60
N LYS A 41 -5.38 14.59 -9.66
CA LYS A 41 -6.74 14.01 -9.83
C LYS A 41 -7.06 12.99 -8.74
N ILE A 42 -6.11 12.13 -8.37
CA ILE A 42 -6.29 11.17 -7.25
C ILE A 42 -6.62 11.93 -5.95
N LYS A 43 -5.88 13.00 -5.65
CA LYS A 43 -6.14 13.83 -4.47
C LYS A 43 -7.54 14.44 -4.47
N LEU A 44 -7.96 15.00 -5.59
CA LEU A 44 -9.30 15.56 -5.74
C LEU A 44 -10.40 14.50 -5.54
N ILE A 45 -10.26 13.33 -6.15
CA ILE A 45 -11.22 12.22 -6.00
C ILE A 45 -11.28 11.76 -4.54
N ALA A 46 -10.13 11.58 -3.91
CA ALA A 46 -10.07 11.17 -2.51
C ALA A 46 -10.74 12.18 -1.57
N SER A 47 -10.50 13.47 -1.80
CA SER A 47 -11.14 14.55 -1.02
C SER A 47 -12.65 14.61 -1.24
N ALA A 48 -13.10 14.48 -2.49
CA ALA A 48 -14.53 14.48 -2.80
C ALA A 48 -15.28 13.30 -2.14
N ILE A 49 -14.69 12.10 -2.17
CA ILE A 49 -15.26 10.91 -1.54
C ILE A 49 -15.26 11.05 -0.01
N ALA A 50 -14.13 11.49 0.57
CA ALA A 50 -14.04 11.68 2.01
C ALA A 50 -15.09 12.68 2.52
N SER A 51 -15.26 13.80 1.82
CA SER A 51 -16.26 14.81 2.13
C SER A 51 -17.69 14.28 1.96
N ALA A 52 -18.00 13.65 0.83
CA ALA A 52 -19.35 13.13 0.55
C ALA A 52 -19.80 12.07 1.56
N LEU A 53 -18.87 11.21 2.01
CA LEU A 53 -19.14 10.16 2.99
C LEU A 53 -18.88 10.59 4.44
N GLN A 54 -18.48 11.84 4.68
CA GLN A 54 -18.11 12.35 6.02
C GLN A 54 -17.17 11.40 6.76
N VAL A 55 -16.09 10.99 6.08
CA VAL A 55 -15.18 9.95 6.57
C VAL A 55 -14.48 10.41 7.83
N ASN A 56 -14.57 9.59 8.87
CA ASN A 56 -13.81 9.72 10.14
C ASN A 56 -12.97 8.47 10.34
N GLY A 57 -11.71 8.52 9.98
CA GLY A 57 -10.80 7.39 10.15
C GLY A 57 -10.03 6.98 8.90
N PRO A 58 -9.51 5.74 8.91
CA PRO A 58 -8.80 5.16 7.79
C PRO A 58 -9.76 4.75 6.67
N PHE A 59 -9.37 5.01 5.43
CA PHE A 59 -10.04 4.46 4.27
C PHE A 59 -9.04 4.17 3.15
N ASN A 60 -9.42 3.26 2.28
CA ASN A 60 -8.63 2.84 1.13
C ASN A 60 -9.46 3.00 -0.14
N LEU A 61 -8.88 3.65 -1.15
CA LEU A 61 -9.47 3.80 -2.47
C LEU A 61 -8.67 2.98 -3.47
N GLN A 62 -9.37 2.23 -4.31
CA GLN A 62 -8.78 1.59 -5.48
C GLN A 62 -9.28 2.28 -6.74
N LEU A 63 -8.33 2.67 -7.60
CA LEU A 63 -8.62 3.38 -8.84
C LEU A 63 -7.94 2.67 -10.02
N ILE A 64 -8.58 2.76 -11.18
CA ILE A 64 -7.95 2.47 -12.47
C ILE A 64 -7.53 3.79 -13.10
N ALA A 65 -6.29 3.88 -13.57
CA ALA A 65 -5.76 5.02 -14.30
C ALA A 65 -5.39 4.60 -15.73
N LYS A 66 -5.92 5.31 -16.73
CA LYS A 66 -5.54 5.15 -18.13
C LYS A 66 -5.57 6.52 -18.80
N ASP A 67 -4.48 6.91 -19.44
CA ASP A 67 -4.39 8.17 -20.20
C ASP A 67 -4.81 9.40 -19.37
N ASN A 68 -4.43 9.46 -18.10
CA ASN A 68 -4.85 10.46 -17.09
C ASN A 68 -6.35 10.47 -16.77
N GLU A 69 -7.13 9.53 -17.29
CA GLU A 69 -8.48 9.28 -16.82
C GLU A 69 -8.46 8.32 -15.63
N LEU A 70 -9.28 8.64 -14.63
CA LEU A 70 -9.39 7.86 -13.40
C LEU A 70 -10.81 7.36 -13.20
N LYS A 71 -10.94 6.10 -12.83
CA LYS A 71 -12.20 5.50 -12.39
C LYS A 71 -12.02 4.85 -11.03
N VAL A 72 -12.95 5.12 -10.12
CA VAL A 72 -12.97 4.47 -8.80
C VAL A 72 -13.55 3.07 -8.97
N ILE A 73 -12.86 2.07 -8.45
CA ILE A 73 -13.34 0.68 -8.37
C ILE A 73 -14.09 0.48 -7.08
N GLU A 74 -13.43 0.82 -5.95
CA GLU A 74 -13.99 0.61 -4.62
C GLU A 74 -13.45 1.61 -3.59
N CYS A 75 -14.22 1.79 -2.53
CA CYS A 75 -13.86 2.54 -1.33
C CYS A 75 -14.10 1.67 -0.10
N ASN A 76 -13.06 1.37 0.64
CA ASN A 76 -13.12 0.57 1.86
C ASN A 76 -12.88 1.46 3.08
N LEU A 77 -13.89 1.65 3.93
CA LEU A 77 -13.80 2.48 5.14
C LEU A 77 -13.20 1.70 6.32
N ARG A 78 -11.99 1.24 6.14
CA ARG A 78 -11.26 0.44 7.13
C ARG A 78 -9.76 0.50 6.87
N VAL A 79 -8.96 0.07 7.87
CA VAL A 79 -7.53 -0.22 7.69
C VAL A 79 -7.38 -1.42 6.73
N SER A 80 -6.38 -1.36 5.86
CA SER A 80 -5.99 -2.46 4.98
C SER A 80 -4.60 -2.99 5.36
N ARG A 81 -4.23 -4.17 4.85
CA ARG A 81 -2.89 -4.73 5.04
C ARG A 81 -1.78 -3.81 4.54
N SER A 82 -2.05 -2.98 3.54
CA SER A 82 -1.05 -2.05 2.98
C SER A 82 -0.68 -0.90 3.92
N PHE A 83 -1.45 -0.60 4.99
CA PHE A 83 -1.13 0.48 5.92
C PHE A 83 0.23 0.33 6.61
N PRO A 84 0.60 -0.84 7.19
CA PRO A 84 1.93 -1.03 7.75
C PRO A 84 3.04 -0.91 6.69
N PHE A 85 2.79 -1.38 5.48
CA PHE A 85 3.71 -1.27 4.36
C PHE A 85 4.00 0.18 3.98
N VAL A 86 2.95 0.98 3.73
CA VAL A 86 3.12 2.39 3.37
C VAL A 86 3.72 3.19 4.53
N SER A 87 3.34 2.87 5.77
CA SER A 87 3.90 3.52 6.96
C SER A 87 5.42 3.36 7.03
N LYS A 88 5.91 2.14 6.82
CA LYS A 88 7.35 1.85 6.81
C LYS A 88 8.07 2.43 5.60
N THR A 89 7.42 2.45 4.44
CA THR A 89 8.03 2.98 3.21
C THR A 89 8.20 4.49 3.26
N LEU A 90 7.20 5.20 3.78
CA LEU A 90 7.14 6.65 3.79
C LEU A 90 7.66 7.28 5.10
N ASP A 91 8.10 6.45 6.03
CA ASP A 91 8.54 6.84 7.38
C ASP A 91 7.51 7.72 8.11
N HIS A 92 6.23 7.34 7.95
CA HIS A 92 5.11 8.03 8.56
C HIS A 92 4.11 7.02 9.12
N ASP A 93 3.82 7.10 10.43
CA ASP A 93 2.96 6.13 11.11
C ASP A 93 1.47 6.38 10.82
N PHE A 94 0.99 5.88 9.68
CA PHE A 94 -0.43 5.94 9.31
C PHE A 94 -1.34 5.19 10.29
N ILE A 95 -0.81 4.18 10.99
CA ILE A 95 -1.60 3.45 11.99
C ILE A 95 -1.80 4.32 13.23
N ALA A 96 -0.77 5.03 13.68
CA ALA A 96 -0.90 5.98 14.76
C ALA A 96 -1.94 7.06 14.42
N VAL A 97 -1.88 7.65 13.20
CA VAL A 97 -2.87 8.62 12.74
C VAL A 97 -4.27 8.00 12.71
N ALA A 98 -4.42 6.75 12.24
CA ALA A 98 -5.69 6.04 12.23
C ALA A 98 -6.29 5.89 13.63
N THR A 99 -5.48 5.47 14.58
CA THR A 99 -5.88 5.34 15.98
C THR A 99 -6.32 6.67 16.57
N GLN A 100 -5.64 7.74 16.19
CA GLN A 100 -5.88 9.10 16.64
C GLN A 100 -7.22 9.65 16.14
N VAL A 101 -7.60 9.35 14.91
CA VAL A 101 -8.82 9.86 14.27
C VAL A 101 -10.04 9.03 14.65
N SER A 102 -9.84 7.75 14.96
CA SER A 102 -10.93 6.83 15.26
C SER A 102 -11.59 7.18 16.59
N GLU A 103 -12.85 7.60 16.59
CA GLU A 103 -13.62 7.97 17.79
C GLU A 103 -13.87 6.78 18.75
N TYR A 104 -13.49 5.57 18.37
CA TYR A 104 -13.70 4.36 19.16
C TYR A 104 -13.00 4.39 20.53
N PHE A 105 -12.04 5.29 20.74
CA PHE A 105 -11.35 5.49 22.02
C PHE A 105 -12.00 6.53 22.92
N LYS A 106 -13.15 7.11 22.58
CA LYS A 106 -13.98 7.85 23.55
C LYS A 106 -14.59 6.95 24.63
N CYS A 107 -14.53 5.63 24.48
CA CYS A 107 -14.92 4.70 25.54
C CYS A 107 -13.86 4.71 26.65
N GLN A 108 -14.25 5.25 27.80
CA GLN A 108 -13.69 5.16 29.15
C GLN A 108 -12.64 4.05 29.40
N ILE A 109 -11.52 4.07 28.69
CA ILE A 109 -10.36 3.29 29.10
C ILE A 109 -9.64 4.12 30.15
N ASN A 110 -9.61 3.55 31.35
CA ASN A 110 -8.95 4.13 32.51
C ASN A 110 -7.52 4.56 32.14
N LEU A 111 -7.29 5.85 32.05
CA LEU A 111 -6.03 6.49 31.62
C LEU A 111 -4.77 5.87 32.24
N TYR A 112 -4.92 5.31 33.44
CA TYR A 112 -3.84 4.69 34.21
C TYR A 112 -3.31 3.40 33.56
N PHE A 113 -4.16 2.61 32.90
CA PHE A 113 -3.75 1.37 32.29
C PHE A 113 -2.98 1.61 30.96
N PHE A 114 -3.35 2.67 30.24
CA PHE A 114 -2.71 3.04 28.97
C PHE A 114 -1.35 3.70 29.16
N SER A 115 -1.15 4.45 30.24
CA SER A 115 0.13 5.12 30.53
C SER A 115 1.24 4.13 30.86
N THR A 116 0.89 2.95 31.34
CA THR A 116 1.86 1.88 31.68
C THR A 116 2.31 1.07 30.47
N ILE A 117 1.48 1.01 29.42
CA ILE A 117 1.76 0.23 28.20
C ILE A 117 2.34 1.08 27.07
N CYS A 118 1.99 2.37 26.99
CA CYS A 118 2.46 3.30 25.95
C CYS A 118 3.18 4.49 26.57
N ASN A 119 4.51 4.46 26.58
CA ASN A 119 5.37 5.59 27.02
C ASN A 119 5.33 6.81 26.08
N ASP A 120 4.31 6.94 25.23
CA ASP A 120 4.24 8.00 24.24
C ASP A 120 3.02 8.92 24.49
N ILE A 121 3.27 9.98 25.25
CA ILE A 121 2.26 10.99 25.63
C ILE A 121 1.60 11.64 24.39
N LYS A 122 2.27 11.68 23.23
CA LYS A 122 1.69 12.20 21.98
C LYS A 122 0.54 11.32 21.49
N LYS A 123 0.68 9.99 21.58
CA LYS A 123 -0.36 9.05 21.18
C LYS A 123 -1.59 9.14 22.08
N ILE A 124 -1.38 9.35 23.38
CA ILE A 124 -2.47 9.53 24.36
C ILE A 124 -3.25 10.83 24.09
N LYS A 125 -2.55 11.95 23.84
CA LYS A 125 -3.22 13.23 23.59
C LYS A 125 -4.18 13.20 22.42
N VAL A 126 -3.92 12.38 21.45
CA VAL A 126 -4.72 12.30 20.23
C VAL A 126 -5.87 11.31 20.37
N ALA A 127 -5.69 10.23 21.12
CA ALA A 127 -6.80 9.38 21.58
C ALA A 127 -7.85 10.17 22.38
N MET A 128 -7.45 11.30 22.96
CA MET A 128 -8.31 12.23 23.70
C MET A 128 -9.00 13.29 22.83
N GLY A 129 -8.98 13.17 21.52
CA GLY A 129 -9.68 14.09 20.61
C GLY A 129 -8.95 15.41 20.31
N LEU A 130 -7.65 15.50 20.62
CA LEU A 130 -6.83 16.61 20.19
C LEU A 130 -6.51 16.46 18.70
N SER A 131 -6.72 17.52 17.93
CA SER A 131 -6.58 17.51 16.47
C SER A 131 -5.21 16.97 16.04
N PRO A 132 -5.16 15.95 15.18
CA PRO A 132 -3.92 15.52 14.58
C PRO A 132 -3.35 16.67 13.73
N PRO A 133 -2.03 16.76 13.56
CA PRO A 133 -1.45 17.75 12.65
C PRO A 133 -1.95 17.49 11.24
N ALA A 134 -2.36 18.54 10.55
CA ALA A 134 -2.68 18.47 9.12
C ALA A 134 -1.41 18.07 8.37
N VAL A 135 -1.43 16.92 7.71
CA VAL A 135 -0.31 16.43 6.90
C VAL A 135 -0.83 16.21 5.49
N ASP A 136 -0.19 16.88 4.54
CA ASP A 136 -0.52 16.74 3.12
C ASP A 136 -0.09 15.36 2.56
N CYS A 137 -0.26 15.14 1.27
CA CYS A 137 0.15 13.91 0.60
C CYS A 137 1.63 13.60 0.89
N ILE A 138 1.89 12.47 1.56
CA ILE A 138 3.23 12.06 1.95
C ILE A 138 3.89 11.36 0.77
N MET A 139 4.94 11.98 0.26
CA MET A 139 5.76 11.47 -0.85
C MET A 139 7.10 11.02 -0.28
N GLY A 140 7.29 9.75 -0.11
CA GLY A 140 8.46 9.02 0.37
C GLY A 140 9.77 9.76 0.73
N VAL A 141 10.51 9.18 1.61
CA VAL A 141 11.80 9.67 2.16
C VAL A 141 13.02 9.09 1.43
N GLY A 142 12.95 8.93 0.12
CA GLY A 142 14.11 8.52 -0.70
C GLY A 142 14.31 7.01 -0.86
N ARG A 143 13.49 6.17 -0.22
CA ARG A 143 13.49 4.72 -0.45
C ARG A 143 12.23 4.26 -1.18
N ILE A 144 12.34 3.15 -1.91
CA ILE A 144 11.24 2.52 -2.60
C ILE A 144 10.85 1.25 -1.84
N GLY A 145 9.56 1.10 -1.60
CA GLY A 145 8.98 -0.09 -1.02
C GLY A 145 8.23 -0.92 -2.06
N VAL A 146 8.37 -2.23 -1.97
CA VAL A 146 7.60 -3.21 -2.72
C VAL A 146 6.97 -4.19 -1.75
N LYS A 147 5.64 -4.32 -1.81
CA LYS A 147 4.88 -5.33 -1.06
C LYS A 147 4.48 -6.42 -2.03
N VAL A 148 4.81 -7.68 -1.72
CA VAL A 148 4.35 -8.86 -2.46
C VAL A 148 3.47 -9.74 -1.58
N PRO A 149 2.45 -10.38 -2.14
CA PRO A 149 1.59 -11.31 -1.41
C PRO A 149 2.32 -12.63 -1.15
N GLN A 150 1.88 -13.34 -0.11
CA GLN A 150 2.25 -14.73 0.17
C GLN A 150 1.02 -15.61 0.01
N PHE A 151 1.17 -16.71 -0.73
CA PHE A 151 0.09 -17.63 -1.02
C PHE A 151 0.34 -19.01 -0.42
N SER A 152 -0.64 -19.56 0.29
CA SER A 152 -0.57 -20.93 0.85
C SER A 152 -0.68 -21.99 -0.22
N PHE A 153 -1.39 -21.73 -1.32
CA PHE A 153 -1.54 -22.69 -2.41
C PHE A 153 -0.20 -23.10 -3.05
N SER A 154 0.83 -22.26 -2.94
CA SER A 154 2.19 -22.63 -3.41
C SER A 154 2.76 -23.88 -2.69
N ARG A 155 2.16 -24.27 -1.57
CA ARG A 155 2.51 -25.46 -0.77
C ARG A 155 1.52 -26.60 -0.93
N LEU A 156 0.42 -26.40 -1.69
CA LEU A 156 -0.65 -27.36 -1.90
C LEU A 156 -0.61 -27.87 -3.34
N THR A 157 -0.31 -29.13 -3.51
CA THR A 157 -0.30 -29.77 -4.85
C THR A 157 -1.71 -29.74 -5.44
N GLY A 158 -1.84 -29.25 -6.69
CA GLY A 158 -3.10 -29.21 -7.43
C GLY A 158 -4.04 -28.06 -7.05
N ALA A 159 -3.61 -27.10 -6.20
CA ALA A 159 -4.40 -25.92 -5.90
C ALA A 159 -4.44 -24.97 -7.13
N ASP A 160 -5.59 -24.30 -7.31
CA ASP A 160 -5.74 -23.27 -8.34
C ASP A 160 -4.90 -22.02 -7.96
N VAL A 161 -4.10 -21.56 -8.89
CA VAL A 161 -3.19 -20.43 -8.73
C VAL A 161 -3.69 -19.15 -9.41
N LEU A 162 -4.89 -19.19 -10.01
CA LEU A 162 -5.46 -18.02 -10.68
C LEU A 162 -5.85 -16.95 -9.67
N LEU A 163 -5.38 -15.73 -9.93
CA LEU A 163 -5.75 -14.56 -9.15
C LEU A 163 -7.00 -13.90 -9.75
N GLY A 164 -7.87 -13.40 -8.90
CA GLY A 164 -9.12 -12.77 -9.31
C GLY A 164 -9.59 -11.70 -8.34
N VAL A 165 -10.89 -11.48 -8.33
CA VAL A 165 -11.51 -10.45 -7.48
C VAL A 165 -11.57 -10.85 -6.01
N GLU A 166 -11.52 -12.14 -5.70
CA GLU A 166 -11.48 -12.66 -4.34
C GLU A 166 -10.05 -12.76 -3.84
N MET A 167 -9.82 -12.40 -2.57
CA MET A 167 -8.50 -12.46 -1.96
C MET A 167 -8.15 -13.89 -1.56
N VAL A 168 -7.05 -14.42 -2.10
CA VAL A 168 -6.54 -15.76 -1.79
C VAL A 168 -5.19 -15.75 -1.05
N SER A 169 -4.55 -14.58 -0.93
CA SER A 169 -3.30 -14.44 -0.17
C SER A 169 -3.52 -14.62 1.32
N THR A 170 -2.57 -15.28 1.98
CA THR A 170 -2.57 -15.54 3.43
C THR A 170 -1.61 -14.67 4.21
N GLY A 171 -0.79 -13.89 3.53
CA GLY A 171 0.18 -12.99 4.12
C GLY A 171 0.77 -12.06 3.08
N GLU A 172 1.75 -11.27 3.50
CA GLU A 172 2.49 -10.36 2.64
C GLU A 172 3.89 -10.11 3.17
N VAL A 173 4.80 -9.74 2.28
CA VAL A 173 6.17 -9.32 2.61
C VAL A 173 6.42 -7.94 2.02
N ALA A 174 6.99 -7.05 2.81
CA ALA A 174 7.43 -5.74 2.37
C ALA A 174 8.96 -5.69 2.33
N CYS A 175 9.52 -5.28 1.21
CA CYS A 175 10.94 -5.07 1.04
C CYS A 175 11.23 -3.65 0.55
N PHE A 176 12.42 -3.16 0.86
CA PHE A 176 12.85 -1.81 0.55
C PHE A 176 14.16 -1.83 -0.24
N GLY A 177 14.32 -0.86 -1.11
CA GLY A 177 15.53 -0.70 -1.92
C GLY A 177 15.76 0.76 -2.32
N GLU A 178 16.92 1.04 -2.88
CA GLU A 178 17.26 2.33 -3.45
C GLU A 178 16.55 2.57 -4.79
N ASN A 179 16.17 1.48 -5.44
CA ASN A 179 15.39 1.50 -6.68
C ASN A 179 14.34 0.39 -6.70
N THR A 180 13.39 0.49 -7.64
CA THR A 180 12.25 -0.44 -7.76
C THR A 180 12.71 -1.87 -8.01
N TYR A 181 13.73 -2.08 -8.81
CA TYR A 181 14.19 -3.43 -9.18
C TYR A 181 14.79 -4.16 -8.00
N GLU A 182 15.60 -3.46 -7.20
CA GLU A 182 16.19 -4.00 -5.99
C GLU A 182 15.12 -4.38 -4.96
N ALA A 183 14.19 -3.46 -4.68
CA ALA A 183 13.08 -3.70 -3.76
C ALA A 183 12.21 -4.87 -4.24
N TYR A 184 11.91 -4.92 -5.53
CA TYR A 184 11.08 -5.97 -6.14
C TYR A 184 11.77 -7.34 -6.07
N LEU A 185 13.06 -7.41 -6.42
CA LEU A 185 13.82 -8.66 -6.34
C LEU A 185 13.91 -9.18 -4.91
N LYS A 186 14.20 -8.31 -3.95
CA LYS A 186 14.21 -8.68 -2.52
C LYS A 186 12.85 -9.24 -2.09
N ALA A 187 11.76 -8.62 -2.54
CA ALA A 187 10.42 -9.04 -2.22
C ALA A 187 10.09 -10.43 -2.81
N LEU A 188 10.42 -10.67 -4.08
CA LEU A 188 10.26 -11.99 -4.71
C LEU A 188 11.05 -13.07 -4.00
N VAL A 189 12.34 -12.83 -3.73
CA VAL A 189 13.20 -13.80 -3.03
C VAL A 189 12.66 -14.12 -1.64
N SER A 190 12.12 -13.12 -0.94
CA SER A 190 11.52 -13.28 0.39
C SER A 190 10.26 -14.16 0.40
N THR A 191 9.55 -14.28 -0.74
CA THR A 191 8.38 -15.17 -0.89
C THR A 191 8.72 -16.54 -1.48
N GLY A 192 10.01 -16.85 -1.60
CA GLY A 192 10.48 -18.16 -2.02
C GLY A 192 10.87 -18.27 -3.49
N PHE A 193 10.85 -17.17 -4.23
CA PHE A 193 11.38 -17.14 -5.59
C PHE A 193 12.88 -17.46 -5.57
N ARG A 194 13.29 -18.39 -6.45
CA ARG A 194 14.69 -18.79 -6.58
C ARG A 194 15.25 -18.25 -7.88
N LEU A 195 16.36 -17.54 -7.79
CA LEU A 195 17.09 -17.10 -8.98
C LEU A 195 17.54 -18.32 -9.81
N PRO A 196 17.24 -18.33 -11.10
CA PRO A 196 17.67 -19.40 -12.00
C PRO A 196 19.20 -19.43 -12.10
N LYS A 197 19.80 -20.63 -12.05
CA LYS A 197 21.27 -20.80 -12.09
C LYS A 197 21.81 -21.13 -13.48
N LYS A 198 20.98 -21.61 -14.41
CA LYS A 198 21.44 -22.09 -15.73
C LYS A 198 20.62 -21.55 -16.88
N ASN A 199 19.31 -21.81 -16.90
CA ASN A 199 18.44 -21.50 -18.03
C ASN A 199 17.24 -20.70 -17.55
N ILE A 200 16.80 -19.74 -18.36
CA ILE A 200 15.60 -18.95 -18.13
C ILE A 200 14.71 -19.08 -19.36
N LEU A 201 13.46 -19.52 -19.17
CA LEU A 201 12.42 -19.42 -20.18
C LEU A 201 11.65 -18.11 -19.92
N LEU A 202 11.64 -17.23 -20.92
CA LEU A 202 10.91 -15.98 -20.88
C LEU A 202 9.70 -16.06 -21.82
N SER A 203 8.52 -15.79 -21.28
CA SER A 203 7.31 -15.59 -22.06
C SER A 203 6.73 -14.22 -21.67
N ILE A 204 6.91 -13.23 -22.53
CA ILE A 204 6.52 -11.85 -22.27
C ILE A 204 5.49 -11.45 -23.33
N GLY A 205 4.35 -10.92 -22.88
CA GLY A 205 3.33 -10.38 -23.77
C GLY A 205 3.80 -9.09 -24.49
N LYS A 206 2.95 -8.51 -25.32
CA LYS A 206 3.24 -7.35 -26.20
C LYS A 206 3.57 -6.01 -25.50
N TYR A 207 4.13 -6.02 -24.30
CA TYR A 207 4.54 -4.79 -23.62
C TYR A 207 6.04 -4.54 -23.85
N GLU A 208 6.36 -3.75 -24.86
CA GLU A 208 7.74 -3.44 -25.29
C GLU A 208 8.61 -2.87 -24.16
N ILE A 209 8.06 -2.08 -23.26
CA ILE A 209 8.79 -1.44 -22.15
C ILE A 209 9.23 -2.48 -21.11
N LEU A 210 8.40 -3.46 -20.78
CA LEU A 210 8.75 -4.52 -19.83
C LEU A 210 9.86 -5.44 -20.37
N THR A 211 9.89 -5.66 -21.67
CA THR A 211 10.90 -6.49 -22.33
C THR A 211 12.29 -5.85 -22.21
N ILE A 212 12.41 -4.55 -22.47
CA ILE A 212 13.68 -3.81 -22.36
C ILE A 212 14.18 -3.78 -20.91
N LEU A 213 13.28 -3.53 -19.95
CA LEU A 213 13.64 -3.49 -18.54
C LEU A 213 14.07 -4.86 -18.01
N PHE A 214 13.47 -5.94 -18.48
CA PHE A 214 13.81 -7.29 -18.06
C PHE A 214 15.18 -7.73 -18.61
N PHE A 215 15.50 -7.42 -19.86
CA PHE A 215 16.82 -7.70 -20.42
C PHE A 215 17.93 -6.88 -19.73
N ALA A 216 17.67 -5.62 -19.39
CA ALA A 216 18.62 -4.80 -18.63
C ALA A 216 18.86 -5.37 -17.21
N PHE A 217 17.83 -5.97 -16.59
CA PHE A 217 17.91 -6.61 -15.29
C PHE A 217 18.74 -7.88 -15.31
N ILE A 218 18.51 -8.78 -16.29
CA ILE A 218 19.29 -10.03 -16.44
C ILE A 218 20.77 -9.72 -16.69
N ARG A 219 21.08 -8.71 -17.52
CA ARG A 219 22.47 -8.32 -17.83
C ARG A 219 23.24 -7.75 -16.64
N LYS A 220 22.55 -7.37 -15.56
CA LYS A 220 23.17 -6.88 -14.31
C LYS A 220 23.33 -7.97 -13.25
N ILE A 221 22.67 -9.13 -13.42
CA ILE A 221 22.71 -10.26 -12.47
C ILE A 221 23.68 -11.36 -12.94
N LEU A 222 23.93 -11.48 -14.25
CA LEU A 222 24.93 -12.32 -14.86
C LEU A 222 26.26 -11.55 -15.03
#